data_4b85d458bc95950c1bf1d35c57e2c845
#
_entry.id   4b85d458bc95950c1bf1d35c57e2c845
#
_cell.length_a   1.000
_cell.length_b   1.000
_cell.length_c   1.000
_cell.angle_alpha   90.00
_cell.angle_beta   90.00
_cell.angle_gamma   90.00
#
_symmetry.space_group_name_H-M   'P 1'
#
loop_
_entity.id
_entity.type
_entity.pdbx_description
1 polymer ?
#
loop_
_entity_poly.entity_id
_entity_poly.type
_entity_poly.pdbx_seq_one_letter_code
_entity_poly.pdbx_strand_id
1 'polypeptide(L)'
;MNGIIPVVPPTEAEVRAALETLGMLDRVSCSYCGDTSTEWDHLRPLVSNQRPTGYISEIHNLVPACGKCNQSKGNKDWLTWMRSTAPLSPRSRGVADIEDRIARLQEYERQASPTRVDFEAAVGPDLWQRHWAHHKHLLELMRLADQDAQEIRTRVREAHEAKRQAAT
;
A
#
# COMPACT_ATOMS: atom_id res chain seq x y z
N MET A 1 3.76 -8.19 -6.90
CA MET A 1 5.09 -7.92 -6.29
C MET A 1 5.19 -8.28 -4.81
N ASN A 2 4.09 -8.43 -4.08
CA ASN A 2 4.12 -8.79 -2.65
C ASN A 2 4.44 -10.28 -2.38
N GLY A 3 4.55 -11.13 -3.42
CA GLY A 3 4.72 -12.58 -3.26
C GLY A 3 6.01 -13.05 -2.58
N ILE A 4 6.99 -12.15 -2.40
CA ILE A 4 8.22 -12.46 -1.65
C ILE A 4 8.19 -11.96 -0.20
N ILE A 5 7.15 -11.20 0.19
CA ILE A 5 7.03 -10.64 1.54
C ILE A 5 6.25 -11.62 2.40
N PRO A 6 6.81 -12.10 3.52
CA PRO A 6 6.12 -13.00 4.42
C PRO A 6 4.82 -12.38 4.98
N VAL A 7 3.81 -13.24 5.13
CA VAL A 7 2.57 -12.92 5.85
C VAL A 7 2.52 -13.81 7.09
N VAL A 8 2.45 -13.18 8.25
CA VAL A 8 2.32 -13.85 9.55
C VAL A 8 0.89 -13.65 10.03
N PRO A 9 0.04 -14.69 9.99
CA PRO A 9 -1.32 -14.59 10.51
C PRO A 9 -1.29 -14.30 12.02
N PRO A 10 -2.04 -13.28 12.50
CA PRO A 10 -2.08 -12.99 13.92
C PRO A 10 -2.95 -13.99 14.68
N THR A 11 -2.64 -14.18 15.95
CA THR A 11 -3.54 -14.84 16.91
C THR A 11 -4.61 -13.84 17.38
N GLU A 12 -5.71 -14.36 17.94
CA GLU A 12 -6.76 -13.53 18.53
C GLU A 12 -6.22 -12.64 19.68
N ALA A 13 -5.28 -13.17 20.46
CA ALA A 13 -4.65 -12.43 21.56
C ALA A 13 -3.83 -11.24 21.05
N GLU A 14 -3.08 -11.42 19.97
CA GLU A 14 -2.29 -10.34 19.34
C GLU A 14 -3.21 -9.27 18.73
N VAL A 15 -4.29 -9.67 18.05
CA VAL A 15 -5.29 -8.72 17.53
C VAL A 15 -5.91 -7.91 18.68
N ARG A 16 -6.28 -8.58 19.78
CA ARG A 16 -6.84 -7.91 20.94
C ARG A 16 -5.86 -6.92 21.56
N ALA A 17 -4.61 -7.30 21.75
CA ALA A 17 -3.56 -6.41 22.28
C ALA A 17 -3.31 -5.20 21.38
N ALA A 18 -3.29 -5.39 20.05
CA ALA A 18 -3.18 -4.29 19.08
C ALA A 18 -4.36 -3.31 19.20
N LEU A 19 -5.59 -3.82 19.26
CA LEU A 19 -6.79 -3.00 19.42
C LEU A 19 -6.84 -2.28 20.77
N GLU A 20 -6.35 -2.90 21.83
CA GLU A 20 -6.22 -2.29 23.16
C GLU A 20 -5.28 -1.09 23.14
N THR A 21 -4.07 -1.26 22.57
CA THR A 21 -3.10 -0.16 22.40
C THR A 21 -3.67 0.98 21.54
N LEU A 22 -4.46 0.65 20.52
CA LEU A 22 -5.13 1.63 19.68
C LEU A 22 -6.38 2.26 20.34
N GLY A 23 -6.79 1.81 21.55
CA GLY A 23 -8.00 2.26 22.24
C GLY A 23 -9.29 1.88 21.50
N MET A 24 -9.33 0.68 20.90
CA MET A 24 -10.41 0.24 20.00
C MET A 24 -11.09 -1.06 20.44
N LEU A 25 -11.00 -1.45 21.72
CA LEU A 25 -11.63 -2.68 22.21
C LEU A 25 -13.15 -2.66 22.11
N ASP A 26 -13.77 -1.50 22.41
CA ASP A 26 -15.23 -1.37 22.39
C ASP A 26 -15.77 -1.15 20.97
N ARG A 27 -15.01 -0.45 20.13
CA ARG A 27 -15.39 -0.13 18.77
C ARG A 27 -14.18 0.03 17.86
N VAL A 28 -14.08 -0.83 16.87
CA VAL A 28 -13.05 -0.71 15.82
C VAL A 28 -13.45 0.37 14.82
N SER A 29 -12.54 1.32 14.61
CA SER A 29 -12.70 2.42 13.66
C SER A 29 -11.40 2.65 12.89
N CYS A 30 -11.45 3.45 11.82
CA CYS A 30 -10.26 3.81 11.07
C CYS A 30 -9.28 4.59 11.96
N SER A 31 -8.07 4.07 12.11
CA SER A 31 -7.01 4.68 12.94
C SER A 31 -6.64 6.09 12.47
N TYR A 32 -6.81 6.37 11.19
CA TYR A 32 -6.44 7.64 10.58
C TYR A 32 -7.51 8.72 10.68
N CYS A 33 -8.79 8.38 10.56
CA CYS A 33 -9.87 9.38 10.47
C CYS A 33 -11.10 9.09 11.33
N GLY A 34 -11.18 7.94 12.02
CA GLY A 34 -12.31 7.58 12.89
C GLY A 34 -13.55 7.06 12.17
N ASP A 35 -13.58 7.05 10.85
CA ASP A 35 -14.68 6.48 10.05
C ASP A 35 -14.78 4.95 10.25
N THR A 36 -15.85 4.33 9.76
CA THR A 36 -15.98 2.88 9.82
C THR A 36 -14.76 2.20 9.19
N SER A 37 -14.11 1.28 9.93
CA SER A 37 -13.02 0.46 9.41
C SER A 37 -13.60 -0.68 8.56
N THR A 38 -13.01 -0.90 7.39
CA THR A 38 -13.41 -1.96 6.46
C THR A 38 -12.27 -2.91 6.13
N GLU A 39 -11.05 -2.56 6.51
CA GLU A 39 -9.83 -3.29 6.16
C GLU A 39 -8.70 -3.02 7.15
N TRP A 40 -7.61 -3.78 7.02
CA TRP A 40 -6.34 -3.54 7.71
C TRP A 40 -5.35 -2.93 6.74
N ASP A 41 -4.68 -1.86 7.16
CA ASP A 41 -3.63 -1.19 6.39
C ASP A 41 -2.26 -1.42 7.03
N HIS A 42 -1.24 -1.59 6.22
CA HIS A 42 0.13 -1.64 6.71
C HIS A 42 0.61 -0.24 7.08
N LEU A 43 0.80 0.01 8.38
CA LEU A 43 1.25 1.30 8.90
C LEU A 43 2.56 1.73 8.21
N ARG A 44 3.57 0.84 8.22
CA ARG A 44 4.77 0.98 7.40
C ARG A 44 4.58 0.26 6.06
N PRO A 45 4.82 0.93 4.94
CA PRO A 45 4.59 0.34 3.63
C PRO A 45 5.50 -0.89 3.42
N LEU A 46 4.94 -1.96 2.87
CA LEU A 46 5.71 -3.17 2.53
C LEU A 46 6.61 -2.97 1.31
N VAL A 47 6.20 -2.09 0.40
CA VAL A 47 6.89 -1.82 -0.87
C VAL A 47 7.08 -0.32 -1.05
N SER A 48 8.27 0.09 -1.45
CA SER A 48 8.59 1.45 -1.89
C SER A 48 9.50 1.38 -3.11
N ASN A 49 9.27 2.25 -4.10
CA ASN A 49 10.03 2.26 -5.35
C ASN A 49 10.16 0.86 -5.99
N GLN A 50 9.07 0.09 -5.99
CA GLN A 50 9.00 -1.27 -6.51
C GLN A 50 9.90 -2.30 -5.78
N ARG A 51 10.41 -1.97 -4.59
CA ARG A 51 11.27 -2.83 -3.77
C ARG A 51 10.64 -3.05 -2.40
N PRO A 52 10.86 -4.21 -1.75
CA PRO A 52 10.49 -4.40 -0.36
C PRO A 52 11.22 -3.40 0.52
N THR A 53 10.53 -2.88 1.52
CA THR A 53 11.09 -1.94 2.50
C THR A 53 11.84 -2.63 3.63
N GLY A 54 11.67 -3.94 3.74
CA GLY A 54 12.10 -4.73 4.88
C GLY A 54 10.95 -5.09 5.84
N TYR A 55 9.89 -4.32 5.88
CA TYR A 55 8.73 -4.67 6.70
C TYR A 55 7.95 -5.85 6.13
N ILE A 56 7.38 -6.67 7.02
CA ILE A 56 6.56 -7.83 6.68
C ILE A 56 5.09 -7.59 7.02
N SER A 57 4.20 -8.45 6.51
CA SER A 57 2.78 -8.39 6.83
C SER A 57 2.52 -9.15 8.13
N GLU A 58 2.42 -8.45 9.23
CA GLU A 58 2.16 -8.95 10.58
C GLU A 58 1.32 -7.95 11.37
N ILE A 59 0.74 -8.38 12.49
CA ILE A 59 -0.13 -7.52 13.30
C ILE A 59 0.57 -6.25 13.78
N HIS A 60 1.86 -6.33 14.11
CA HIS A 60 2.66 -5.21 14.59
C HIS A 60 2.86 -4.09 13.55
N ASN A 61 2.55 -4.39 12.28
CA ASN A 61 2.56 -3.43 11.18
C ASN A 61 1.15 -3.15 10.63
N LEU A 62 0.09 -3.63 11.28
CA LEU A 62 -1.28 -3.50 10.80
C LEU A 62 -2.12 -2.59 11.69
N VAL A 63 -2.92 -1.74 11.08
CA VAL A 63 -3.90 -0.89 11.78
C VAL A 63 -5.24 -0.91 11.07
N PRO A 64 -6.37 -0.84 11.83
CA PRO A 64 -7.69 -0.71 11.21
C PRO A 64 -7.79 0.57 10.35
N ALA A 65 -8.30 0.44 9.13
CA ALA A 65 -8.43 1.55 8.19
C ALA A 65 -9.75 1.50 7.41
N CYS A 66 -10.20 2.64 6.93
CA CYS A 66 -11.22 2.69 5.89
C CYS A 66 -10.58 2.72 4.50
N GLY A 67 -11.29 2.24 3.47
CA GLY A 67 -10.78 2.18 2.12
C GLY A 67 -10.28 3.52 1.56
N LYS A 68 -10.92 4.64 1.93
CA LYS A 68 -10.48 5.99 1.54
C LYS A 68 -9.07 6.31 2.06
N CYS A 69 -8.83 6.03 3.35
CA CYS A 69 -7.53 6.28 3.96
C CYS A 69 -6.46 5.34 3.42
N ASN A 70 -6.75 4.04 3.36
CA ASN A 70 -5.81 3.04 2.86
C ASN A 70 -5.38 3.33 1.41
N GLN A 71 -6.33 3.60 0.50
CA GLN A 71 -6.03 3.93 -0.90
C GLN A 71 -5.25 5.24 -1.04
N SER A 72 -5.63 6.28 -0.29
CA SER A 72 -4.95 7.58 -0.34
C SER A 72 -3.54 7.52 0.25
N LYS A 73 -3.34 6.78 1.34
CA LYS A 73 -2.03 6.57 1.95
C LYS A 73 -1.16 5.73 1.00
N GLY A 74 -1.65 4.58 0.55
CA GLY A 74 -0.86 3.67 -0.28
C GLY A 74 0.51 3.39 0.34
N ASN A 75 1.58 3.60 -0.44
CA ASN A 75 2.96 3.35 0.00
C ASN A 75 3.65 4.58 0.64
N LYS A 76 2.92 5.60 1.02
CA LYS A 76 3.48 6.81 1.64
C LYS A 76 3.80 6.55 3.12
N ASP A 77 4.76 7.31 3.65
CA ASP A 77 4.95 7.42 5.09
C ASP A 77 3.66 7.96 5.73
N TRP A 78 3.13 7.24 6.71
CA TRP A 78 1.81 7.50 7.27
C TRP A 78 1.72 8.87 7.95
N LEU A 79 2.75 9.27 8.68
CA LEU A 79 2.76 10.54 9.42
C LEU A 79 2.81 11.73 8.45
N THR A 80 3.71 11.67 7.47
CA THR A 80 3.82 12.69 6.43
C THR A 80 2.52 12.79 5.62
N TRP A 81 1.92 11.64 5.26
CA TRP A 81 0.66 11.63 4.55
C TRP A 81 -0.50 12.18 5.37
N MET A 82 -0.63 11.82 6.64
CA MET A 82 -1.71 12.33 7.49
C MET A 82 -1.74 13.86 7.54
N ARG A 83 -0.57 14.49 7.60
CA ARG A 83 -0.37 15.95 7.66
C ARG A 83 -0.31 16.64 6.29
N SER A 84 -0.34 15.88 5.20
CA SER A 84 -0.24 16.43 3.84
C SER A 84 -1.55 16.99 3.33
N THR A 85 -1.47 17.71 2.20
CA THR A 85 -2.62 18.15 1.41
C THR A 85 -3.03 17.14 0.33
N ALA A 86 -2.52 15.91 0.39
CA ALA A 86 -2.88 14.86 -0.56
C ALA A 86 -4.41 14.62 -0.54
N PRO A 87 -5.02 14.33 -1.69
CA PRO A 87 -6.44 14.01 -1.74
C PRO A 87 -6.80 12.90 -0.75
N LEU A 88 -7.89 13.11 0.00
CA LEU A 88 -8.40 12.19 1.03
C LEU A 88 -7.46 11.94 2.22
N SER A 89 -6.35 12.68 2.37
CA SER A 89 -5.59 12.65 3.62
C SER A 89 -6.44 13.16 4.79
N PRO A 90 -6.19 12.74 6.05
CA PRO A 90 -6.94 13.24 7.20
C PRO A 90 -6.94 14.76 7.30
N ARG A 91 -5.81 15.41 7.08
CA ARG A 91 -5.71 16.88 7.08
C ARG A 91 -6.56 17.51 5.98
N SER A 92 -6.50 17.01 4.75
CA SER A 92 -7.27 17.59 3.63
C SER A 92 -8.78 17.40 3.81
N ARG A 93 -9.21 16.43 4.62
CA ARG A 93 -10.61 16.15 4.98
C ARG A 93 -11.07 16.91 6.24
N GLY A 94 -10.21 17.65 6.89
CA GLY A 94 -10.55 18.42 8.10
C GLY A 94 -10.85 17.54 9.32
N VAL A 95 -10.16 16.38 9.46
CA VAL A 95 -10.32 15.51 10.65
C VAL A 95 -9.89 16.28 11.88
N ALA A 96 -10.84 16.54 12.81
CA ALA A 96 -10.64 17.47 13.92
C ALA A 96 -9.62 16.96 14.94
N ASP A 97 -9.62 15.66 15.24
CA ASP A 97 -8.77 15.00 16.24
C ASP A 97 -7.49 14.37 15.63
N ILE A 98 -6.96 14.96 14.56
CA ILE A 98 -5.84 14.41 13.81
C ILE A 98 -4.58 14.24 14.66
N GLU A 99 -4.25 15.17 15.54
CA GLU A 99 -3.05 15.09 16.37
C GLU A 99 -3.18 14.02 17.46
N ASP A 100 -4.36 13.81 18.03
CA ASP A 100 -4.62 12.72 18.99
C ASP A 100 -4.48 11.36 18.30
N ARG A 101 -4.92 11.23 17.03
CA ARG A 101 -4.75 10.03 16.23
C ARG A 101 -3.29 9.77 15.90
N ILE A 102 -2.54 10.81 15.55
CA ILE A 102 -1.11 10.73 15.31
C ILE A 102 -0.39 10.25 16.57
N ALA A 103 -0.68 10.84 17.73
CA ALA A 103 -0.08 10.46 19.00
C ALA A 103 -0.34 8.97 19.33
N ARG A 104 -1.57 8.50 19.10
CA ARG A 104 -1.97 7.11 19.33
C ARG A 104 -1.24 6.14 18.38
N LEU A 105 -1.13 6.50 17.11
CA LEU A 105 -0.38 5.69 16.13
C LEU A 105 1.12 5.66 16.41
N GLN A 106 1.70 6.75 16.88
CA GLN A 106 3.11 6.79 17.31
C GLN A 106 3.35 5.89 18.52
N GLU A 107 2.43 5.92 19.48
CA GLU A 107 2.51 5.04 20.66
C GLU A 107 2.35 3.57 20.24
N TYR A 108 1.39 3.27 19.38
CA TYR A 108 1.21 1.93 18.83
C TYR A 108 2.49 1.44 18.13
N GLU A 109 3.06 2.24 17.25
CA GLU A 109 4.28 1.88 16.52
C GLU A 109 5.47 1.65 17.45
N ARG A 110 5.59 2.45 18.51
CA ARG A 110 6.66 2.32 19.50
C ARG A 110 6.54 1.03 20.33
N GLN A 111 5.31 0.64 20.68
CA GLN A 111 5.05 -0.59 21.44
C GLN A 111 5.12 -1.84 20.57
N ALA A 112 4.53 -1.79 19.39
CA ALA A 112 4.44 -2.93 18.48
C ALA A 112 5.79 -3.32 17.87
N SER A 113 6.69 -2.34 17.63
CA SER A 113 8.04 -2.58 17.06
C SER A 113 8.00 -3.49 15.83
N PRO A 114 7.43 -3.07 14.69
CA PRO A 114 7.27 -3.92 13.51
C PRO A 114 8.58 -4.58 13.07
N THR A 115 8.50 -5.86 12.74
CA THR A 115 9.66 -6.65 12.29
C THR A 115 10.22 -6.10 10.98
N ARG A 116 11.53 -5.99 10.94
CA ARG A 116 12.25 -5.60 9.74
C ARG A 116 13.25 -6.67 9.32
N VAL A 117 13.13 -7.16 8.10
CA VAL A 117 13.95 -8.22 7.53
C VAL A 117 14.87 -7.63 6.45
N ASP A 118 16.14 -7.98 6.50
CA ASP A 118 17.06 -7.78 5.37
C ASP A 118 16.88 -8.95 4.40
N PHE A 119 16.08 -8.71 3.36
CA PHE A 119 15.75 -9.75 2.38
C PHE A 119 16.97 -10.22 1.60
N GLU A 120 17.88 -9.33 1.23
CA GLU A 120 19.09 -9.69 0.48
C GLU A 120 20.03 -10.56 1.34
N ALA A 121 20.26 -10.17 2.58
CA ALA A 121 21.06 -10.97 3.51
C ALA A 121 20.42 -12.34 3.79
N ALA A 122 19.09 -12.42 3.88
CA ALA A 122 18.37 -13.66 4.15
C ALA A 122 18.44 -14.68 3.03
N VAL A 123 18.45 -14.26 1.73
CA VAL A 123 18.40 -15.16 0.58
C VAL A 123 19.73 -15.25 -0.19
N GLY A 124 20.68 -14.39 0.12
CA GLY A 124 21.94 -14.22 -0.57
C GLY A 124 21.85 -13.33 -1.83
N PRO A 125 22.97 -12.66 -2.18
CA PRO A 125 23.00 -11.67 -3.25
C PRO A 125 22.65 -12.25 -4.62
N ASP A 126 23.09 -13.48 -4.93
CA ASP A 126 22.89 -14.08 -6.25
C ASP A 126 21.41 -14.31 -6.56
N LEU A 127 20.64 -14.88 -5.62
CA LEU A 127 19.22 -15.10 -5.80
C LEU A 127 18.47 -13.76 -5.82
N TRP A 128 18.85 -12.82 -4.95
CA TRP A 128 18.26 -11.51 -4.88
C TRP A 128 18.42 -10.74 -6.20
N GLN A 129 19.63 -10.64 -6.72
CA GLN A 129 19.94 -9.95 -7.97
C GLN A 129 19.26 -10.61 -9.18
N ARG A 130 19.27 -11.94 -9.25
CA ARG A 130 18.59 -12.68 -10.31
C ARG A 130 17.08 -12.42 -10.33
N HIS A 131 16.43 -12.42 -9.17
CA HIS A 131 15.01 -12.10 -9.05
C HIS A 131 14.69 -10.70 -9.63
N TRP A 132 15.49 -9.71 -9.27
CA TRP A 132 15.26 -8.33 -9.74
C TRP A 132 15.63 -8.12 -11.20
N ALA A 133 16.57 -8.86 -11.73
CA ALA A 133 16.86 -8.86 -13.16
C ALA A 133 15.67 -9.40 -13.97
N HIS A 134 15.06 -10.50 -13.54
CA HIS A 134 13.84 -11.03 -14.16
C HIS A 134 12.68 -10.04 -14.04
N HIS A 135 12.48 -9.42 -12.87
CA HIS A 135 11.45 -8.43 -12.67
C HIS A 135 11.61 -7.22 -13.62
N LYS A 136 12.83 -6.70 -13.76
CA LYS A 136 13.13 -5.61 -14.70
C LYS A 136 12.80 -6.02 -16.14
N HIS A 137 13.14 -7.24 -16.53
CA HIS A 137 12.84 -7.75 -17.87
C HIS A 137 11.33 -7.85 -18.13
N LEU A 138 10.56 -8.33 -17.15
CA LEU A 138 9.10 -8.37 -17.25
C LEU A 138 8.49 -6.97 -17.42
N LEU A 139 8.97 -5.99 -16.67
CA LEU A 139 8.49 -4.60 -16.82
C LEU A 139 8.79 -4.04 -18.22
N GLU A 140 9.94 -4.36 -18.79
CA GLU A 140 10.28 -3.93 -20.14
C GLU A 140 9.38 -4.61 -21.20
N LEU A 141 9.09 -5.90 -21.05
CA LEU A 141 8.14 -6.59 -21.93
C LEU A 141 6.73 -6.00 -21.84
N MET A 142 6.26 -5.67 -20.62
CA MET A 142 4.97 -5.01 -20.43
C MET A 142 4.95 -3.64 -21.10
N ARG A 143 6.02 -2.86 -21.00
CA ARG A 143 6.12 -1.55 -21.66
C ARG A 143 6.06 -1.67 -23.20
N LEU A 144 6.71 -2.66 -23.77
CA LEU A 144 6.64 -2.93 -25.21
C LEU A 144 5.22 -3.33 -25.62
N ALA A 145 4.58 -4.21 -24.88
CA ALA A 145 3.19 -4.60 -25.14
C ALA A 145 2.21 -3.41 -25.06
N ASP A 146 2.43 -2.48 -24.14
CA ASP A 146 1.65 -1.23 -24.06
C ASP A 146 1.86 -0.34 -25.30
N GLN A 147 3.06 -0.27 -25.84
CA GLN A 147 3.33 0.46 -27.08
C GLN A 147 2.61 -0.17 -28.27
N ASP A 148 2.68 -1.49 -28.42
CA ASP A 148 1.94 -2.22 -29.47
C ASP A 148 0.45 -2.00 -29.33
N ALA A 149 -0.10 -2.04 -28.12
CA ALA A 149 -1.51 -1.80 -27.85
C ALA A 149 -1.95 -0.36 -28.22
N GLN A 150 -1.07 0.63 -28.05
CA GLN A 150 -1.35 2.02 -28.49
C GLN A 150 -1.38 2.12 -30.02
N GLU A 151 -0.44 1.47 -30.72
CA GLU A 151 -0.41 1.43 -32.17
C GLU A 151 -1.65 0.73 -32.73
N ILE A 152 -2.02 -0.44 -32.17
CA ILE A 152 -3.24 -1.17 -32.56
C ILE A 152 -4.47 -0.29 -32.39
N ARG A 153 -4.62 0.39 -31.26
CA ARG A 153 -5.78 1.30 -31.04
C ARG A 153 -5.84 2.43 -32.07
N THR A 154 -4.70 2.98 -32.45
CA THR A 154 -4.64 4.04 -33.46
C THR A 154 -5.07 3.52 -34.83
N ARG A 155 -4.50 2.42 -35.28
CA ARG A 155 -4.84 1.79 -36.58
C ARG A 155 -6.33 1.37 -36.65
N VAL A 156 -6.86 0.80 -35.57
CA VAL A 156 -8.29 0.42 -35.50
C VAL A 156 -9.18 1.64 -35.62
N ARG A 157 -8.85 2.73 -34.94
CA ARG A 157 -9.61 4.00 -35.02
C ARG A 157 -9.58 4.56 -36.45
N GLU A 158 -8.41 4.66 -37.07
CA GLU A 158 -8.25 5.13 -38.45
C GLU A 158 -9.06 4.28 -39.46
N ALA A 159 -8.98 2.97 -39.33
CA ALA A 159 -9.77 2.06 -40.17
C ALA A 159 -11.30 2.23 -39.98
N HIS A 160 -11.73 2.46 -38.75
CA HIS A 160 -13.14 2.74 -38.45
C HIS A 160 -13.62 4.08 -39.06
N GLU A 161 -12.79 5.12 -38.92
CA GLU A 161 -13.10 6.46 -39.49
C GLU A 161 -13.17 6.41 -41.03
N ALA A 162 -12.21 5.71 -41.67
CA ALA A 162 -12.24 5.53 -43.12
C ALA A 162 -13.51 4.80 -43.62
N LYS A 163 -13.96 3.77 -42.90
CA LYS A 163 -15.20 3.08 -43.22
C LYS A 163 -16.44 3.98 -43.08
N ARG A 164 -16.47 4.83 -42.07
CA ARG A 164 -17.58 5.79 -41.88
C ARG A 164 -17.64 6.80 -43.01
N GLN A 165 -16.49 7.34 -43.45
CA GLN A 165 -16.42 8.30 -44.56
C GLN A 165 -16.82 7.67 -45.91
N ALA A 166 -16.51 6.39 -46.13
CA ALA A 166 -16.89 5.68 -47.35
C ALA A 166 -18.39 5.30 -47.42
N ALA A 167 -19.09 5.36 -46.30
CA ALA A 167 -20.53 5.04 -46.20
C ALA A 167 -21.43 6.28 -46.22
N THR A 168 -20.86 7.48 -46.35
CA THR A 168 -21.55 8.78 -46.46
C THR A 168 -21.47 9.31 -47.88
#